data_0e3a630d1a6d54f9efd4bb2738b03090
#
_entry.id   0e3a630d1a6d54f9efd4bb2738b03090
#
_cell.length_a   1.000
_cell.length_b   1.000
_cell.length_c   1.000
_cell.angle_alpha   90.00
_cell.angle_beta   90.00
_cell.angle_gamma   90.00
#
_symmetry.space_group_name_H-M   'P 1'
#
loop_
_entity.id
_entity.type
_entity.pdbx_description
1 polymer ?
#
loop_
_entity_poly.entity_id
_entity_poly.type
_entity_poly.pdbx_seq_one_letter_code
_entity_poly.pdbx_strand_id
1 'polypeptide(L)'
;MKRNAFPAWLLALTLLLTGCAAGQAAQTQEQAQTQSGTRDSVVIAIGSEPETLDPTQGWGHGNAPIVQSTLVRYTADLTFENDLATDYTLSEDGLVWTFTLRDDAYFTDGEKLTAEDVAFTLETAKAAQGSVDLTYMDKAEAVDEDTVVITLKQPTSIFLNTLASVGIVPEHAYSDDYGRNPIGSGPYKLVEWRPQEQLIFTANENYYGEQPAIENVTVVFMSEDAALAAVQAGQVDVAYSTATLGTTEVPGYHVEAIPSADNRGFTLPVLPDTGETTDTGAPIGNNVTCNLEVRQAIAYAIDRDAIVDAVLNGFGRPAYSENDGMPWNNPAVALETDVDYAKALLAGGGWADTDGDGIVEKDGLKAEFDCLYPAGDSVRQAVGMAAAEQLRAIGIQVNVRGLSWDEISREMFSQSVLMGWGSASPNETYYLYRSEGALLEDYYNPEGYRSEITDGYLQAAMEALTPEEANEYWQLVQWDGETGTAMQGECPWVWIVNLDHVTYVRDGLSIGDQPIHGHGHGLPLIQNLSDWAWTEG
;
A
#
# COMPACT_ATOMS: atom_id res chain seq x y z
N MET A 1 52.28 -24.58 -35.74
CA MET A 1 52.45 -24.94 -37.16
C MET A 1 51.09 -24.84 -37.85
N LYS A 2 51.06 -24.12 -39.02
CA LYS A 2 50.01 -23.94 -40.03
C LYS A 2 48.73 -23.21 -39.53
N ARG A 3 48.57 -21.92 -39.64
CA ARG A 3 48.27 -20.94 -40.71
C ARG A 3 47.52 -21.51 -41.90
N ASN A 4 46.26 -21.05 -42.11
CA ASN A 4 45.71 -20.78 -43.41
C ASN A 4 44.69 -19.61 -43.34
N ALA A 5 44.88 -18.71 -44.30
CA ALA A 5 44.26 -17.41 -44.45
C ALA A 5 43.25 -17.43 -45.63
N PHE A 6 42.26 -16.60 -45.51
CA PHE A 6 41.50 -15.77 -46.48
C PHE A 6 41.20 -16.28 -47.90
N PRO A 7 40.14 -15.76 -48.59
CA PRO A 7 40.15 -14.37 -49.03
C PRO A 7 38.78 -13.60 -49.01
N ALA A 8 38.95 -12.26 -48.97
CA ALA A 8 37.96 -11.23 -49.20
C ALA A 8 37.50 -11.18 -50.67
N TRP A 9 36.25 -10.84 -50.91
CA TRP A 9 35.75 -10.36 -52.23
C TRP A 9 35.08 -9.00 -52.06
N LEU A 10 35.72 -7.97 -52.64
CA LEU A 10 35.16 -6.66 -53.01
C LEU A 10 34.31 -6.83 -54.29
N LEU A 11 33.14 -6.25 -54.31
CA LEU A 11 32.48 -5.89 -55.56
C LEU A 11 31.96 -4.46 -55.48
N ALA A 12 32.58 -3.59 -56.26
CA ALA A 12 32.15 -2.26 -56.58
C ALA A 12 31.05 -2.33 -57.64
N LEU A 13 30.00 -1.51 -57.53
CA LEU A 13 29.06 -1.29 -58.63
C LEU A 13 28.79 0.18 -58.82
N THR A 14 28.94 0.57 -60.05
CA THR A 14 28.95 1.85 -60.72
C THR A 14 27.60 2.57 -60.73
N LEU A 15 27.69 3.89 -60.62
CA LEU A 15 26.67 4.86 -60.97
C LEU A 15 26.32 4.81 -62.46
N LEU A 16 25.02 4.93 -62.75
CA LEU A 16 24.50 5.42 -64.02
C LEU A 16 23.38 6.46 -63.77
N LEU A 17 23.72 7.69 -64.10
CA LEU A 17 22.78 8.83 -64.27
C LEU A 17 22.17 8.80 -65.65
N THR A 18 20.85 8.89 -65.73
CA THR A 18 20.04 9.51 -66.81
C THR A 18 18.61 9.61 -66.30
N GLY A 19 17.98 10.73 -66.25
CA GLY A 19 17.52 11.65 -67.22
C GLY A 19 16.10 12.07 -66.86
N CYS A 20 15.81 13.35 -66.86
CA CYS A 20 14.56 14.05 -66.54
C CYS A 20 13.26 13.49 -67.18
N ALA A 21 12.19 13.44 -66.33
CA ALA A 21 10.83 13.74 -66.81
C ALA A 21 10.03 14.31 -65.63
N ALA A 22 9.50 15.51 -65.82
CA ALA A 22 8.59 16.18 -64.90
C ALA A 22 7.25 15.43 -64.84
N GLY A 23 6.88 14.98 -63.63
CA GLY A 23 5.56 14.45 -63.34
C GLY A 23 5.14 15.00 -61.98
N GLN A 24 4.01 15.69 -61.95
CA GLN A 24 3.37 16.31 -60.80
C GLN A 24 3.30 15.34 -59.62
N ALA A 25 3.99 15.67 -58.53
CA ALA A 25 3.76 15.06 -57.23
C ALA A 25 2.41 15.59 -56.72
N ALA A 26 1.40 14.74 -56.75
CA ALA A 26 0.21 14.90 -55.94
C ALA A 26 0.65 14.79 -54.47
N GLN A 27 0.65 15.90 -53.78
CA GLN A 27 0.69 15.92 -52.31
C GLN A 27 -0.60 15.27 -51.81
N THR A 28 -0.51 14.04 -51.40
CA THR A 28 -1.50 13.46 -50.50
C THR A 28 -1.22 14.10 -49.12
N GLN A 29 -1.87 15.21 -48.84
CA GLN A 29 -2.12 15.64 -47.49
C GLN A 29 -3.04 14.56 -46.92
N GLU A 30 -2.51 13.70 -46.08
CA GLU A 30 -3.28 13.05 -45.04
C GLU A 30 -3.90 14.17 -44.21
N GLN A 31 -5.16 14.47 -44.49
CA GLN A 31 -6.01 15.20 -43.59
C GLN A 31 -6.11 14.33 -42.34
N ALA A 32 -5.42 14.71 -41.30
CA ALA A 32 -5.79 14.34 -39.94
C ALA A 32 -7.26 14.78 -39.79
N GLN A 33 -8.19 13.86 -39.97
CA GLN A 33 -9.55 14.03 -39.53
C GLN A 33 -9.45 14.16 -38.01
N THR A 34 -9.59 15.37 -37.51
CA THR A 34 -10.02 15.61 -36.14
C THR A 34 -11.41 14.97 -36.02
N GLN A 35 -11.44 13.71 -35.63
CA GLN A 35 -12.62 13.14 -35.01
C GLN A 35 -12.80 13.89 -33.69
N SER A 36 -13.81 14.73 -33.61
CA SER A 36 -14.36 15.25 -32.38
C SER A 36 -15.17 14.13 -31.71
N GLY A 37 -14.50 13.07 -31.32
CA GLY A 37 -14.98 12.06 -30.38
C GLY A 37 -14.17 12.24 -29.10
N THR A 38 -14.82 12.23 -27.97
CA THR A 38 -14.15 12.10 -26.68
C THR A 38 -13.19 10.92 -26.75
N ARG A 39 -11.95 11.10 -26.29
CA ARG A 39 -10.96 10.02 -26.20
C ARG A 39 -11.46 8.97 -25.22
N ASP A 40 -11.43 7.70 -25.60
CA ASP A 40 -11.99 6.55 -24.87
C ASP A 40 -10.91 5.60 -24.31
N SER A 41 -9.66 6.02 -24.35
CA SER A 41 -8.54 5.18 -23.95
C SER A 41 -7.56 5.92 -23.03
N VAL A 42 -6.90 5.16 -22.13
CA VAL A 42 -5.86 5.66 -21.23
C VAL A 42 -4.71 4.66 -21.13
N VAL A 43 -3.48 5.18 -21.01
CA VAL A 43 -2.27 4.40 -20.73
C VAL A 43 -1.71 4.85 -19.37
N ILE A 44 -1.60 3.90 -18.43
CA ILE A 44 -1.21 4.14 -17.05
C ILE A 44 0.10 3.41 -16.77
N ALA A 45 1.11 4.11 -16.25
CA ALA A 45 2.36 3.51 -15.81
C ALA A 45 2.37 3.35 -14.29
N ILE A 46 2.62 2.11 -13.81
CA ILE A 46 2.76 1.79 -12.38
C ILE A 46 4.07 1.05 -12.10
N GLY A 47 4.49 1.06 -10.82
CA GLY A 47 5.82 0.58 -10.42
C GLY A 47 5.96 -0.93 -10.35
N SER A 48 4.87 -1.68 -10.23
CA SER A 48 4.93 -3.14 -10.03
C SER A 48 3.79 -3.88 -10.72
N GLU A 49 4.09 -5.08 -11.19
CA GLU A 49 3.12 -6.04 -11.69
C GLU A 49 2.41 -6.72 -10.51
N PRO A 50 1.07 -6.90 -10.52
CA PRO A 50 0.41 -7.72 -9.53
C PRO A 50 0.80 -9.20 -9.69
N GLU A 51 0.90 -9.92 -8.59
CA GLU A 51 1.19 -11.37 -8.61
C GLU A 51 0.02 -12.15 -9.21
N THR A 52 -1.20 -11.73 -8.91
CA THR A 52 -2.45 -12.35 -9.33
C THR A 52 -3.55 -11.29 -9.45
N LEU A 53 -4.61 -11.60 -10.20
CA LEU A 53 -5.88 -10.86 -10.18
C LEU A 53 -6.99 -11.67 -9.48
N ASP A 54 -6.60 -12.62 -8.62
CA ASP A 54 -7.52 -13.43 -7.83
C ASP A 54 -7.78 -12.80 -6.46
N PRO A 55 -9.00 -12.30 -6.20
CA PRO A 55 -9.35 -11.69 -4.91
C PRO A 55 -9.26 -12.67 -3.74
N THR A 56 -9.48 -13.96 -3.96
CA THR A 56 -9.38 -14.97 -2.91
C THR A 56 -7.94 -15.19 -2.44
N GLN A 57 -6.95 -14.75 -3.26
CA GLN A 57 -5.53 -14.74 -2.95
C GLN A 57 -5.02 -13.36 -2.49
N GLY A 58 -5.93 -12.39 -2.30
CA GLY A 58 -5.59 -11.05 -1.83
C GLY A 58 -5.22 -10.07 -2.93
N TRP A 59 -5.80 -10.19 -4.12
CA TRP A 59 -5.65 -9.22 -5.19
C TRP A 59 -5.86 -7.78 -4.69
N GLY A 60 -4.96 -6.90 -5.07
CA GLY A 60 -5.05 -5.47 -4.77
C GLY A 60 -4.60 -5.07 -3.36
N HIS A 61 -4.06 -5.98 -2.53
CA HIS A 61 -3.62 -5.68 -1.15
C HIS A 61 -4.67 -4.94 -0.30
N GLY A 62 -5.95 -5.34 -0.44
CA GLY A 62 -7.07 -4.72 0.26
C GLY A 62 -7.68 -3.51 -0.45
N ASN A 63 -7.23 -3.16 -1.64
CA ASN A 63 -7.91 -2.18 -2.49
C ASN A 63 -9.06 -2.84 -3.27
N ALA A 64 -10.07 -2.03 -3.66
CA ALA A 64 -11.18 -2.55 -4.45
C ALA A 64 -10.71 -3.12 -5.79
N PRO A 65 -11.12 -4.34 -6.17
CA PRO A 65 -10.80 -4.91 -7.47
C PRO A 65 -11.63 -4.22 -8.57
N ILE A 66 -11.03 -4.02 -9.76
CA ILE A 66 -11.71 -3.40 -10.91
C ILE A 66 -12.39 -4.42 -11.83
N VAL A 67 -12.01 -5.69 -11.72
CA VAL A 67 -12.56 -6.79 -12.55
C VAL A 67 -13.74 -7.46 -11.86
N GLN A 68 -13.67 -7.58 -10.54
CA GLN A 68 -14.73 -8.17 -9.72
C GLN A 68 -15.46 -7.06 -8.95
N SER A 69 -16.73 -7.29 -8.63
CA SER A 69 -17.49 -6.46 -7.70
C SER A 69 -17.43 -7.03 -6.30
N THR A 70 -17.63 -6.19 -5.29
CA THR A 70 -17.62 -6.53 -3.86
C THR A 70 -19.04 -6.48 -3.28
N LEU A 71 -19.27 -7.03 -2.09
CA LEU A 71 -20.58 -6.92 -1.44
C LEU A 71 -20.90 -5.47 -1.05
N VAL A 72 -19.91 -4.79 -0.48
CA VAL A 72 -19.95 -3.38 -0.10
C VAL A 72 -18.68 -2.71 -0.57
N ARG A 73 -18.64 -1.40 -0.70
CA ARG A 73 -17.45 -0.63 -1.05
C ARG A 73 -17.23 0.55 -0.12
N TYR A 74 -16.01 1.04 -0.06
CA TYR A 74 -15.69 2.25 0.69
C TYR A 74 -16.21 3.50 -0.02
N THR A 75 -16.72 4.43 0.78
CA THR A 75 -16.87 5.82 0.36
C THR A 75 -15.56 6.58 0.54
N ALA A 76 -15.48 7.82 0.03
CA ALA A 76 -14.31 8.68 0.23
C ALA A 76 -14.03 8.97 1.73
N ASP A 77 -15.04 8.93 2.58
CA ASP A 77 -14.94 9.12 4.04
C ASP A 77 -14.64 7.82 4.81
N LEU A 78 -14.29 6.74 4.10
CA LEU A 78 -14.05 5.40 4.66
C LEU A 78 -15.24 4.80 5.42
N THR A 79 -16.46 5.22 5.07
CA THR A 79 -17.69 4.52 5.45
C THR A 79 -18.04 3.50 4.35
N PHE A 80 -19.10 2.72 4.57
CA PHE A 80 -19.51 1.69 3.62
C PHE A 80 -20.78 2.09 2.88
N GLU A 81 -20.81 1.79 1.60
CA GLU A 81 -22.02 1.80 0.79
C GLU A 81 -22.24 0.44 0.13
N ASN A 82 -23.49 0.16 -0.20
CA ASN A 82 -23.87 -1.07 -0.87
C ASN A 82 -23.31 -1.11 -2.30
N ASP A 83 -22.89 -2.33 -2.75
CA ASP A 83 -22.49 -2.59 -4.12
C ASP A 83 -23.27 -3.79 -4.68
N LEU A 84 -22.79 -5.04 -4.57
CA LEU A 84 -23.58 -6.23 -4.89
C LEU A 84 -24.71 -6.44 -3.88
N ALA A 85 -24.49 -6.13 -2.61
CA ALA A 85 -25.54 -6.12 -1.62
C ALA A 85 -26.45 -4.90 -1.81
N THR A 86 -27.77 -5.10 -1.74
CA THR A 86 -28.76 -4.03 -1.69
C THR A 86 -29.15 -3.68 -0.26
N ASP A 87 -28.98 -4.63 0.66
CA ASP A 87 -29.21 -4.47 2.10
C ASP A 87 -28.41 -5.53 2.87
N TYR A 88 -28.11 -5.23 4.13
CA TYR A 88 -27.51 -6.20 5.05
C TYR A 88 -27.92 -5.94 6.49
N THR A 89 -27.93 -7.01 7.28
CA THR A 89 -28.22 -6.96 8.71
C THR A 89 -27.22 -7.77 9.51
N LEU A 90 -26.95 -7.31 10.75
CA LEU A 90 -26.16 -8.02 11.75
C LEU A 90 -27.07 -8.46 12.90
N SER A 91 -26.95 -9.70 13.36
CA SER A 91 -27.67 -10.19 14.53
C SER A 91 -27.24 -9.44 15.81
N GLU A 92 -28.12 -9.43 16.84
CA GLU A 92 -27.87 -8.71 18.10
C GLU A 92 -26.61 -9.19 18.84
N ASP A 93 -26.18 -10.43 18.61
CA ASP A 93 -24.97 -11.00 19.20
C ASP A 93 -23.71 -10.78 18.33
N GLY A 94 -23.83 -10.10 17.18
CA GLY A 94 -22.72 -9.79 16.29
C GLY A 94 -22.17 -10.99 15.50
N LEU A 95 -22.88 -12.13 15.49
CA LEU A 95 -22.33 -13.37 14.92
C LEU A 95 -22.85 -13.70 13.53
N VAL A 96 -24.00 -13.16 13.13
CA VAL A 96 -24.64 -13.53 11.86
C VAL A 96 -24.90 -12.31 11.01
N TRP A 97 -24.24 -12.26 9.88
CA TRP A 97 -24.50 -11.28 8.82
C TRP A 97 -25.44 -11.90 7.77
N THR A 98 -26.44 -11.16 7.37
CA THR A 98 -27.34 -11.54 6.26
C THR A 98 -27.30 -10.45 5.22
N PHE A 99 -26.90 -10.79 3.99
CA PHE A 99 -26.85 -9.88 2.85
C PHE A 99 -27.92 -10.25 1.84
N THR A 100 -28.62 -9.26 1.31
CA THR A 100 -29.52 -9.40 0.16
C THR A 100 -28.83 -8.82 -1.06
N LEU A 101 -28.72 -9.61 -2.11
CA LEU A 101 -28.03 -9.22 -3.33
C LEU A 101 -28.97 -8.54 -4.34
N ARG A 102 -28.40 -7.78 -5.26
CA ARG A 102 -29.08 -7.28 -6.44
C ARG A 102 -29.37 -8.42 -7.43
N ASP A 103 -30.38 -8.25 -8.26
CA ASP A 103 -30.83 -9.26 -9.21
C ASP A 103 -30.36 -9.02 -10.66
N ASP A 104 -29.63 -7.92 -10.91
CA ASP A 104 -29.17 -7.45 -12.20
C ASP A 104 -27.64 -7.55 -12.40
N ALA A 105 -26.91 -8.23 -11.50
CA ALA A 105 -25.47 -8.45 -11.62
C ALA A 105 -25.17 -9.73 -12.43
N TYR A 106 -24.30 -9.58 -13.44
CA TYR A 106 -23.83 -10.68 -14.29
C TYR A 106 -22.31 -10.68 -14.40
N PHE A 107 -21.74 -11.86 -14.52
CA PHE A 107 -20.36 -12.01 -14.89
C PHE A 107 -20.12 -11.66 -16.37
N THR A 108 -18.87 -11.43 -16.74
CA THR A 108 -18.49 -11.06 -18.11
C THR A 108 -18.74 -12.15 -19.14
N ASP A 109 -18.97 -13.39 -18.73
CA ASP A 109 -19.38 -14.50 -19.60
C ASP A 109 -20.91 -14.62 -19.77
N GLY A 110 -21.68 -13.79 -19.06
CA GLY A 110 -23.13 -13.68 -19.16
C GLY A 110 -23.92 -14.54 -18.15
N GLU A 111 -23.24 -15.31 -17.30
CA GLU A 111 -23.90 -16.02 -16.19
C GLU A 111 -24.26 -15.04 -15.07
N LYS A 112 -25.41 -15.27 -14.42
CA LYS A 112 -25.88 -14.42 -13.33
C LYS A 112 -25.06 -14.65 -12.06
N LEU A 113 -24.67 -13.57 -11.39
CA LEU A 113 -24.06 -13.64 -10.07
C LEU A 113 -25.12 -13.93 -9.01
N THR A 114 -24.88 -14.90 -8.14
CA THR A 114 -25.80 -15.38 -7.12
C THR A 114 -25.16 -15.45 -5.73
N ALA A 115 -25.96 -15.72 -4.72
CA ALA A 115 -25.49 -15.96 -3.36
C ALA A 115 -24.56 -17.19 -3.24
N GLU A 116 -24.68 -18.16 -4.15
CA GLU A 116 -23.77 -19.33 -4.21
C GLU A 116 -22.34 -18.87 -4.55
N ASP A 117 -22.17 -17.94 -5.49
CA ASP A 117 -20.85 -17.38 -5.84
C ASP A 117 -20.22 -16.60 -4.67
N VAL A 118 -21.03 -15.87 -3.90
CA VAL A 118 -20.55 -15.18 -2.71
C VAL A 118 -20.07 -16.17 -1.65
N ALA A 119 -20.88 -17.18 -1.33
CA ALA A 119 -20.52 -18.21 -0.37
C ALA A 119 -19.27 -18.98 -0.81
N PHE A 120 -19.19 -19.36 -2.08
CA PHE A 120 -18.03 -20.02 -2.68
C PHE A 120 -16.78 -19.15 -2.55
N THR A 121 -16.86 -17.86 -2.88
CA THR A 121 -15.73 -16.93 -2.80
C THR A 121 -15.15 -16.85 -1.39
N LEU A 122 -16.01 -16.64 -0.39
CA LEU A 122 -15.58 -16.48 1.00
C LEU A 122 -14.99 -17.76 1.58
N GLU A 123 -15.59 -18.93 1.29
CA GLU A 123 -15.05 -20.22 1.73
C GLU A 123 -13.72 -20.55 1.02
N THR A 124 -13.58 -20.16 -0.25
CA THR A 124 -12.33 -20.33 -1.01
C THR A 124 -11.23 -19.43 -0.44
N ALA A 125 -11.51 -18.15 -0.19
CA ALA A 125 -10.55 -17.21 0.41
C ALA A 125 -10.11 -17.65 1.81
N LYS A 126 -11.06 -18.13 2.64
CA LYS A 126 -10.76 -18.69 3.95
C LYS A 126 -9.86 -19.94 3.87
N ALA A 127 -10.09 -20.81 2.89
CA ALA A 127 -9.28 -22.03 2.70
C ALA A 127 -7.88 -21.72 2.15
N ALA A 128 -7.73 -20.65 1.38
CA ALA A 128 -6.46 -20.24 0.80
C ALA A 128 -5.44 -19.79 1.86
N GLN A 129 -5.91 -19.27 3.01
CA GLN A 129 -5.04 -18.72 4.07
C GLN A 129 -4.01 -17.71 3.53
N GLY A 130 -4.44 -16.93 2.53
CA GLY A 130 -3.65 -15.87 1.91
C GLY A 130 -3.72 -14.55 2.69
N SER A 131 -3.56 -13.44 1.99
CA SER A 131 -3.63 -12.09 2.59
C SER A 131 -5.04 -11.66 3.02
N VAL A 132 -6.09 -12.42 2.64
CA VAL A 132 -7.46 -12.21 3.12
C VAL A 132 -7.67 -12.99 4.40
N ASP A 133 -7.70 -12.29 5.55
CA ASP A 133 -7.95 -12.95 6.84
C ASP A 133 -9.45 -13.17 7.07
N LEU A 134 -9.87 -14.42 6.97
CA LEU A 134 -11.22 -14.90 7.31
C LEU A 134 -11.18 -15.97 8.42
N THR A 135 -10.15 -15.97 9.26
CA THR A 135 -10.00 -16.94 10.36
C THR A 135 -11.13 -16.88 11.37
N TYR A 136 -11.73 -15.70 11.55
CA TYR A 136 -12.90 -15.46 12.39
C TYR A 136 -14.25 -15.88 11.77
N MET A 137 -14.30 -16.17 10.47
CA MET A 137 -15.49 -16.68 9.82
C MET A 137 -15.66 -18.18 10.12
N ASP A 138 -16.86 -18.60 10.55
CA ASP A 138 -17.22 -20.02 10.67
C ASP A 138 -17.63 -20.56 9.30
N LYS A 139 -18.63 -19.94 8.66
CA LYS A 139 -19.13 -20.36 7.34
C LYS A 139 -19.86 -19.24 6.61
N ALA A 140 -19.98 -19.40 5.29
CA ALA A 140 -20.86 -18.63 4.42
C ALA A 140 -21.79 -19.60 3.67
N GLU A 141 -23.09 -19.31 3.63
CA GLU A 141 -24.13 -20.17 3.04
C GLU A 141 -25.10 -19.34 2.20
N ALA A 142 -25.37 -19.77 0.96
CA ALA A 142 -26.51 -19.27 0.19
C ALA A 142 -27.81 -19.88 0.75
N VAL A 143 -28.76 -19.03 1.12
CA VAL A 143 -30.09 -19.46 1.59
C VAL A 143 -31.05 -19.63 0.42
N ASP A 144 -30.92 -18.74 -0.54
CA ASP A 144 -31.61 -18.73 -1.83
C ASP A 144 -30.74 -18.00 -2.87
N GLU A 145 -31.29 -17.67 -4.06
CA GLU A 145 -30.52 -17.11 -5.17
C GLU A 145 -29.91 -15.75 -4.86
N ASP A 146 -30.53 -14.94 -3.99
CA ASP A 146 -30.14 -13.57 -3.69
C ASP A 146 -29.86 -13.30 -2.20
N THR A 147 -29.85 -14.33 -1.36
CA THR A 147 -29.61 -14.19 0.09
C THR A 147 -28.42 -15.04 0.54
N VAL A 148 -27.39 -14.42 1.06
CA VAL A 148 -26.24 -15.09 1.69
C VAL A 148 -26.20 -14.79 3.18
N VAL A 149 -25.96 -15.85 3.97
CA VAL A 149 -25.80 -15.79 5.43
C VAL A 149 -24.36 -16.17 5.78
N ILE A 150 -23.68 -15.29 6.50
CA ILE A 150 -22.30 -15.47 6.94
C ILE A 150 -22.29 -15.56 8.45
N THR A 151 -21.79 -16.65 8.99
CA THR A 151 -21.67 -16.89 10.43
C THR A 151 -20.23 -16.67 10.86
N LEU A 152 -20.01 -15.89 11.90
CA LEU A 152 -18.73 -15.65 12.53
C LEU A 152 -18.57 -16.49 13.79
N LYS A 153 -17.35 -16.81 14.17
CA LYS A 153 -16.99 -17.51 15.43
C LYS A 153 -17.03 -16.58 16.63
N GLN A 154 -16.82 -15.29 16.38
CA GLN A 154 -16.86 -14.18 17.35
C GLN A 154 -17.26 -12.90 16.61
N PRO A 155 -17.82 -11.89 17.30
CA PRO A 155 -18.06 -10.59 16.69
C PRO A 155 -16.75 -10.02 16.13
N THR A 156 -16.82 -9.36 14.97
CA THR A 156 -15.62 -8.87 14.29
C THR A 156 -15.96 -7.55 13.59
N SER A 157 -15.57 -6.43 14.21
CA SER A 157 -15.90 -5.07 13.74
C SER A 157 -15.32 -4.75 12.36
N ILE A 158 -14.21 -5.37 11.99
CA ILE A 158 -13.53 -5.16 10.70
C ILE A 158 -14.10 -6.02 9.56
N PHE A 159 -15.19 -6.76 9.79
CA PHE A 159 -15.69 -7.69 8.77
C PHE A 159 -16.12 -6.99 7.48
N LEU A 160 -16.79 -5.84 7.57
CA LEU A 160 -17.15 -5.05 6.39
C LEU A 160 -15.91 -4.52 5.64
N ASN A 161 -14.82 -4.19 6.35
CA ASN A 161 -13.54 -3.80 5.72
C ASN A 161 -13.00 -4.93 4.84
N THR A 162 -13.07 -6.17 5.33
CA THR A 162 -12.67 -7.35 4.53
C THR A 162 -13.57 -7.52 3.32
N LEU A 163 -14.90 -7.42 3.48
CA LEU A 163 -15.86 -7.59 2.39
C LEU A 163 -15.76 -6.50 1.31
N ALA A 164 -15.31 -5.29 1.67
CA ALA A 164 -15.08 -4.19 0.72
C ALA A 164 -13.86 -4.41 -0.18
N SER A 165 -12.98 -5.35 0.17
CA SER A 165 -11.77 -5.65 -0.62
C SER A 165 -11.81 -7.01 -1.32
N VAL A 166 -12.75 -7.91 -0.94
CA VAL A 166 -12.87 -9.24 -1.54
C VAL A 166 -13.87 -9.23 -2.67
N GLY A 167 -13.37 -9.20 -3.90
CA GLY A 167 -14.21 -9.31 -5.09
C GLY A 167 -14.80 -10.70 -5.26
N ILE A 168 -16.05 -10.78 -5.72
CA ILE A 168 -16.77 -12.06 -5.89
C ILE A 168 -16.33 -12.73 -7.17
N VAL A 169 -15.97 -14.01 -7.07
CA VAL A 169 -15.55 -14.86 -8.18
C VAL A 169 -16.63 -15.86 -8.56
N PRO A 170 -16.77 -16.26 -9.85
CA PRO A 170 -17.77 -17.22 -10.29
C PRO A 170 -17.38 -18.64 -9.91
N GLU A 171 -18.22 -19.37 -9.16
CA GLU A 171 -17.97 -20.77 -8.83
C GLU A 171 -17.81 -21.64 -10.09
N HIS A 172 -18.67 -21.43 -11.11
CA HIS A 172 -18.69 -22.24 -12.34
C HIS A 172 -17.43 -22.10 -13.20
N ALA A 173 -16.67 -21.01 -13.06
CA ALA A 173 -15.49 -20.71 -13.88
C ALA A 173 -14.20 -20.55 -13.06
N TYR A 174 -14.25 -20.75 -11.74
CA TYR A 174 -13.08 -20.65 -10.89
C TYR A 174 -12.13 -21.84 -11.10
N SER A 175 -10.83 -21.57 -11.20
CA SER A 175 -9.80 -22.57 -11.45
C SER A 175 -8.44 -22.10 -10.90
N ASP A 176 -7.44 -22.98 -10.88
CA ASP A 176 -6.06 -22.64 -10.49
C ASP A 176 -5.44 -21.52 -11.34
N ASP A 177 -5.96 -21.25 -12.54
CA ASP A 177 -5.49 -20.20 -13.46
C ASP A 177 -6.38 -18.95 -13.42
N TYR A 178 -7.36 -18.88 -12.52
CA TYR A 178 -8.30 -17.79 -12.43
C TYR A 178 -7.61 -16.43 -12.32
N GLY A 179 -6.59 -16.32 -11.50
CA GLY A 179 -5.86 -15.07 -11.28
C GLY A 179 -5.15 -14.51 -12.53
N ARG A 180 -4.97 -15.33 -13.57
CA ARG A 180 -4.41 -14.91 -14.87
C ARG A 180 -5.49 -14.65 -15.92
N ASN A 181 -6.67 -15.22 -15.76
CA ASN A 181 -7.80 -15.12 -16.68
C ASN A 181 -9.11 -14.87 -15.91
N PRO A 182 -9.22 -13.77 -15.15
CA PRO A 182 -10.37 -13.54 -14.30
C PRO A 182 -11.64 -13.28 -15.10
N ILE A 183 -12.73 -13.89 -14.65
CA ILE A 183 -14.09 -13.58 -15.03
C ILE A 183 -14.73 -12.86 -13.85
N GLY A 184 -15.23 -11.65 -14.02
CA GLY A 184 -15.78 -10.85 -12.93
C GLY A 184 -17.04 -10.12 -13.33
N SER A 185 -17.62 -9.41 -12.38
CA SER A 185 -18.83 -8.60 -12.53
C SER A 185 -18.56 -7.10 -12.40
N GLY A 186 -17.29 -6.71 -12.23
CA GLY A 186 -16.87 -5.32 -12.06
C GLY A 186 -16.93 -4.48 -13.34
N PRO A 187 -16.54 -3.19 -13.25
CA PRO A 187 -16.64 -2.23 -14.34
C PRO A 187 -15.73 -2.54 -15.53
N TYR A 188 -14.67 -3.31 -15.33
CA TYR A 188 -13.72 -3.68 -16.37
C TYR A 188 -13.52 -5.19 -16.46
N LYS A 189 -13.14 -5.67 -17.64
CA LYS A 189 -12.71 -7.04 -17.89
C LYS A 189 -11.30 -7.08 -18.46
N LEU A 190 -10.52 -8.08 -18.06
CA LEU A 190 -9.18 -8.31 -18.59
C LEU A 190 -9.28 -8.81 -20.04
N VAL A 191 -8.53 -8.18 -20.93
CA VAL A 191 -8.39 -8.59 -22.34
C VAL A 191 -7.11 -9.39 -22.54
N GLU A 192 -6.01 -8.91 -21.97
CA GLU A 192 -4.69 -9.54 -22.11
C GLU A 192 -3.79 -9.21 -20.93
N TRP A 193 -3.05 -10.19 -20.45
CA TRP A 193 -1.94 -10.02 -19.53
C TRP A 193 -0.64 -10.44 -20.19
N ARG A 194 0.26 -9.49 -20.39
CA ARG A 194 1.64 -9.75 -20.80
C ARG A 194 2.55 -9.61 -19.58
N PRO A 195 3.05 -10.73 -19.02
CA PRO A 195 3.89 -10.69 -17.83
C PRO A 195 5.10 -9.77 -18.01
N GLN A 196 5.36 -8.95 -16.98
CA GLN A 196 6.43 -7.96 -16.92
C GLN A 196 6.33 -6.82 -17.96
N GLU A 197 5.23 -6.75 -18.73
CA GLU A 197 5.02 -5.70 -19.70
C GLU A 197 3.77 -4.88 -19.37
N GLN A 198 2.58 -5.51 -19.42
CA GLN A 198 1.32 -4.77 -19.28
C GLN A 198 0.10 -5.64 -18.99
N LEU A 199 -0.95 -4.98 -18.50
CA LEU A 199 -2.34 -5.45 -18.47
C LEU A 199 -3.16 -4.60 -19.44
N ILE A 200 -4.07 -5.24 -20.19
CA ILE A 200 -5.03 -4.56 -21.04
C ILE A 200 -6.43 -4.90 -20.56
N PHE A 201 -7.20 -3.86 -20.24
CA PHE A 201 -8.59 -3.98 -19.85
C PHE A 201 -9.50 -3.27 -20.85
N THR A 202 -10.76 -3.68 -20.90
CA THR A 202 -11.82 -2.96 -21.57
C THR A 202 -13.04 -2.87 -20.66
N ALA A 203 -13.87 -1.85 -20.84
CA ALA A 203 -15.10 -1.71 -20.08
C ALA A 203 -15.98 -2.97 -20.20
N ASN A 204 -16.62 -3.34 -19.11
CA ASN A 204 -17.55 -4.46 -19.06
C ASN A 204 -18.94 -3.97 -19.50
N GLU A 205 -19.38 -4.36 -20.69
CA GLU A 205 -20.67 -3.99 -21.23
C GLU A 205 -21.87 -4.51 -20.42
N ASN A 206 -21.64 -5.51 -19.56
CA ASN A 206 -22.65 -6.10 -18.70
C ASN A 206 -22.61 -5.52 -17.26
N TYR A 207 -21.78 -4.51 -17.01
CA TYR A 207 -21.69 -3.90 -15.69
C TYR A 207 -23.02 -3.24 -15.30
N TYR A 208 -23.49 -3.55 -14.12
CA TYR A 208 -24.76 -3.07 -13.59
C TYR A 208 -24.75 -1.61 -13.13
N GLY A 209 -23.56 -1.03 -12.91
CA GLY A 209 -23.37 0.36 -12.53
C GLY A 209 -23.31 1.31 -13.71
N GLU A 210 -22.83 2.53 -13.48
CA GLU A 210 -22.57 3.49 -14.55
C GLU A 210 -21.42 2.99 -15.44
N GLN A 211 -21.62 3.05 -16.77
CA GLN A 211 -20.61 2.60 -17.71
C GLN A 211 -19.39 3.52 -17.69
N PRO A 212 -18.17 2.98 -17.56
CA PRO A 212 -16.95 3.78 -17.57
C PRO A 212 -16.84 4.64 -18.85
N ALA A 213 -16.47 5.92 -18.68
CA ALA A 213 -16.24 6.82 -19.82
C ALA A 213 -14.95 6.47 -20.58
N ILE A 214 -13.99 5.80 -19.95
CA ILE A 214 -12.78 5.25 -20.55
C ILE A 214 -13.05 3.79 -20.90
N GLU A 215 -13.19 3.49 -22.19
CA GLU A 215 -13.48 2.12 -22.65
C GLU A 215 -12.24 1.21 -22.58
N ASN A 216 -11.07 1.74 -22.97
CA ASN A 216 -9.86 0.94 -23.15
C ASN A 216 -8.74 1.42 -22.21
N VAL A 217 -8.22 0.52 -21.40
CA VAL A 217 -7.18 0.82 -20.40
C VAL A 217 -5.99 -0.08 -20.61
N THR A 218 -4.80 0.52 -20.70
CA THR A 218 -3.53 -0.20 -20.70
C THR A 218 -2.72 0.20 -19.49
N VAL A 219 -2.43 -0.75 -18.61
CA VAL A 219 -1.55 -0.57 -17.45
C VAL A 219 -0.19 -1.15 -17.80
N VAL A 220 0.85 -0.33 -17.83
CA VAL A 220 2.23 -0.76 -18.15
C VAL A 220 3.09 -0.76 -16.90
N PHE A 221 3.99 -1.73 -16.79
CA PHE A 221 4.87 -1.88 -15.63
C PHE A 221 6.24 -1.30 -15.97
N MET A 222 6.68 -0.31 -15.22
CA MET A 222 7.98 0.31 -15.43
C MET A 222 8.51 0.98 -14.17
N SER A 223 9.84 1.09 -14.10
CA SER A 223 10.48 1.84 -13.01
C SER A 223 10.09 3.33 -13.06
N GLU A 224 10.20 4.01 -11.94
CA GLU A 224 9.85 5.44 -11.80
C GLU A 224 10.58 6.34 -12.77
N ASP A 225 11.90 6.11 -13.02
CA ASP A 225 12.69 6.85 -14.01
C ASP A 225 12.19 6.61 -15.45
N ALA A 226 11.82 5.36 -15.76
CA ALA A 226 11.28 5.00 -17.07
C ALA A 226 9.87 5.61 -17.26
N ALA A 227 9.07 5.64 -16.19
CA ALA A 227 7.74 6.26 -16.19
C ALA A 227 7.84 7.78 -16.45
N LEU A 228 8.76 8.48 -15.79
CA LEU A 228 9.02 9.90 -16.07
C LEU A 228 9.48 10.14 -17.52
N ALA A 229 10.36 9.29 -18.05
CA ALA A 229 10.79 9.39 -19.44
C ALA A 229 9.63 9.15 -20.42
N ALA A 230 8.71 8.23 -20.10
CA ALA A 230 7.51 7.97 -20.90
C ALA A 230 6.52 9.15 -20.85
N VAL A 231 6.35 9.80 -19.68
CA VAL A 231 5.59 11.04 -19.52
C VAL A 231 6.18 12.15 -20.42
N GLN A 232 7.50 12.38 -20.33
CA GLN A 232 8.20 13.39 -21.16
C GLN A 232 8.09 13.13 -22.66
N ALA A 233 8.01 11.85 -23.06
CA ALA A 233 7.81 11.44 -24.44
C ALA A 233 6.33 11.45 -24.89
N GLY A 234 5.38 11.71 -23.97
CA GLY A 234 3.94 11.67 -24.24
C GLY A 234 3.39 10.27 -24.52
N GLN A 235 4.07 9.21 -24.04
CA GLN A 235 3.72 7.81 -24.30
C GLN A 235 2.69 7.24 -23.33
N VAL A 236 2.59 7.82 -22.12
CA VAL A 236 1.61 7.44 -21.11
C VAL A 236 0.75 8.65 -20.75
N ASP A 237 -0.44 8.41 -20.22
CA ASP A 237 -1.37 9.48 -19.82
C ASP A 237 -1.30 9.74 -18.32
N VAL A 238 -1.06 8.70 -17.57
CA VAL A 238 -0.90 8.74 -16.11
C VAL A 238 0.34 7.94 -15.73
N ALA A 239 1.11 8.46 -14.78
CA ALA A 239 2.28 7.74 -14.29
C ALA A 239 2.49 7.95 -12.79
N TYR A 240 2.53 6.84 -12.03
CA TYR A 240 3.00 6.85 -10.65
C TYR A 240 4.46 7.31 -10.59
N SER A 241 4.80 8.12 -9.59
CA SER A 241 6.10 8.75 -9.44
C SER A 241 6.52 8.84 -7.98
N THR A 242 7.72 9.33 -7.73
CA THR A 242 8.21 9.65 -6.37
C THR A 242 8.10 11.13 -6.07
N ALA A 243 8.18 11.47 -4.79
CA ALA A 243 8.25 12.84 -4.32
C ALA A 243 9.40 13.65 -4.99
N THR A 244 10.53 13.01 -5.26
CA THR A 244 11.68 13.67 -5.93
C THR A 244 11.42 13.90 -7.42
N LEU A 245 10.96 12.89 -8.13
CA LEU A 245 10.72 12.98 -9.57
C LEU A 245 9.51 13.86 -9.90
N GLY A 246 8.50 13.88 -9.03
CA GLY A 246 7.30 14.71 -9.15
C GLY A 246 7.56 16.24 -9.11
N THR A 247 8.77 16.66 -8.75
CA THR A 247 9.17 18.07 -8.86
C THR A 247 9.53 18.50 -10.30
N THR A 248 9.60 17.56 -11.24
CA THR A 248 9.96 17.82 -12.63
C THR A 248 8.74 18.30 -13.41
N GLU A 249 8.73 19.54 -13.88
CA GLU A 249 7.67 20.05 -14.74
C GLU A 249 7.73 19.40 -16.13
N VAL A 250 6.60 18.85 -16.60
CA VAL A 250 6.46 18.26 -17.95
C VAL A 250 5.32 18.95 -18.69
N PRO A 251 5.58 19.64 -19.81
CA PRO A 251 4.50 20.30 -20.58
C PRO A 251 3.39 19.34 -21.01
N GLY A 252 2.13 19.71 -20.76
CA GLY A 252 0.95 18.91 -21.08
C GLY A 252 0.60 17.88 -19.99
N TYR A 253 1.24 17.99 -18.81
CA TYR A 253 0.92 17.21 -17.62
C TYR A 253 0.93 18.11 -16.39
N HIS A 254 0.12 17.76 -15.44
CA HIS A 254 0.21 18.25 -14.06
C HIS A 254 0.54 17.10 -13.11
N VAL A 255 0.95 17.46 -11.90
CA VAL A 255 1.25 16.49 -10.84
C VAL A 255 0.14 16.55 -9.82
N GLU A 256 -0.43 15.40 -9.51
CA GLU A 256 -1.34 15.22 -8.39
C GLU A 256 -0.61 14.53 -7.24
N ALA A 257 -0.77 15.07 -6.03
CA ALA A 257 -0.33 14.49 -4.78
C ALA A 257 -1.55 13.90 -4.07
N ILE A 258 -1.70 12.60 -4.13
CA ILE A 258 -2.88 11.91 -3.61
C ILE A 258 -2.58 11.48 -2.17
N PRO A 259 -3.36 11.92 -1.17
CA PRO A 259 -3.18 11.51 0.21
C PRO A 259 -3.21 9.99 0.35
N SER A 260 -2.30 9.43 1.15
CA SER A 260 -2.26 7.99 1.40
C SER A 260 -2.16 7.67 2.89
N ALA A 261 -2.50 6.43 3.24
CA ALA A 261 -2.19 5.83 4.54
C ALA A 261 -0.72 5.36 4.61
N ASP A 262 0.01 5.38 3.49
CA ASP A 262 1.37 4.85 3.37
C ASP A 262 2.34 5.66 4.25
N ASN A 263 2.79 5.04 5.34
CA ASN A 263 3.60 5.66 6.38
C ASN A 263 5.02 5.10 6.42
N ARG A 264 5.92 5.82 7.10
CA ARG A 264 7.27 5.36 7.40
C ARG A 264 7.62 5.67 8.85
N GLY A 265 8.20 4.66 9.53
CA GLY A 265 8.65 4.78 10.90
C GLY A 265 9.75 3.80 11.25
N PHE A 266 10.41 4.03 12.37
CA PHE A 266 11.35 3.09 12.96
C PHE A 266 10.62 2.07 13.83
N THR A 267 10.79 0.77 13.55
CA THR A 267 10.57 -0.25 14.59
C THR A 267 11.70 -0.17 15.61
N LEU A 268 11.39 -0.28 16.87
CA LEU A 268 12.41 -0.22 17.92
C LEU A 268 12.29 -1.45 18.84
N PRO A 269 13.20 -2.46 18.74
CA PRO A 269 13.16 -3.63 19.61
C PRO A 269 13.01 -3.24 21.07
N VAL A 270 11.91 -3.70 21.72
CA VAL A 270 11.57 -3.33 23.10
C VAL A 270 12.16 -4.27 24.14
N LEU A 271 12.71 -5.41 23.72
CA LEU A 271 13.31 -6.41 24.59
C LEU A 271 14.83 -6.19 24.71
N PRO A 272 15.45 -6.48 25.86
CA PRO A 272 16.91 -6.49 25.99
C PRO A 272 17.50 -7.69 25.25
N ASP A 273 18.73 -7.55 24.78
CA ASP A 273 19.53 -8.67 24.27
C ASP A 273 19.98 -9.56 25.45
N THR A 274 19.39 -10.74 25.55
CA THR A 274 19.73 -11.78 26.53
C THR A 274 20.49 -12.95 25.90
N GLY A 275 20.78 -12.87 24.61
CA GLY A 275 21.32 -13.97 23.80
C GLY A 275 20.28 -14.98 23.34
N GLU A 276 19.00 -14.68 23.49
CA GLU A 276 17.90 -15.47 22.96
C GLU A 276 17.75 -15.27 21.44
N THR A 277 17.17 -16.26 20.77
CA THR A 277 16.90 -16.23 19.34
C THR A 277 15.49 -16.69 19.04
N THR A 278 14.97 -16.29 17.89
CA THR A 278 13.72 -16.87 17.34
C THR A 278 13.89 -18.36 17.05
N ASP A 279 12.81 -19.05 16.73
CA ASP A 279 12.83 -20.46 16.31
C ASP A 279 13.69 -20.69 15.05
N THR A 280 13.86 -19.67 14.21
CA THR A 280 14.71 -19.69 13.00
C THR A 280 16.17 -19.30 13.27
N GLY A 281 16.49 -18.90 14.53
CA GLY A 281 17.84 -18.57 14.98
C GLY A 281 18.20 -17.09 14.81
N ALA A 282 17.25 -16.20 14.49
CA ALA A 282 17.48 -14.76 14.45
C ALA A 282 17.65 -14.19 15.86
N PRO A 283 18.61 -13.28 16.13
CA PRO A 283 18.85 -12.69 17.44
C PRO A 283 17.68 -11.80 17.88
N ILE A 284 17.33 -11.84 19.15
CA ILE A 284 16.25 -11.05 19.74
C ILE A 284 16.82 -10.00 20.70
N GLY A 285 16.24 -8.79 20.62
CA GLY A 285 16.46 -7.73 21.60
C GLY A 285 17.65 -6.82 21.30
N ASN A 286 17.58 -5.60 21.85
CA ASN A 286 18.59 -4.56 21.68
C ASN A 286 18.75 -3.78 22.99
N ASN A 287 19.97 -3.76 23.52
CA ASN A 287 20.24 -3.15 24.83
C ASN A 287 20.16 -1.61 24.84
N VAL A 288 20.08 -0.97 23.68
CA VAL A 288 19.87 0.48 23.55
C VAL A 288 18.37 0.78 23.44
N THR A 289 17.70 0.22 22.43
CA THR A 289 16.31 0.52 22.13
C THR A 289 15.30 -0.10 23.11
N CYS A 290 15.69 -1.11 23.89
CA CYS A 290 14.82 -1.65 24.95
C CYS A 290 14.52 -0.63 26.06
N ASN A 291 15.32 0.42 26.18
CA ASN A 291 15.10 1.48 27.16
C ASN A 291 14.05 2.47 26.65
N LEU A 292 12.94 2.60 27.39
CA LEU A 292 11.82 3.46 26.98
C LEU A 292 12.25 4.92 26.80
N GLU A 293 13.08 5.43 27.71
CA GLU A 293 13.60 6.80 27.63
C GLU A 293 14.40 7.07 26.35
N VAL A 294 15.05 6.05 25.77
CA VAL A 294 15.75 6.16 24.47
C VAL A 294 14.73 6.23 23.34
N ARG A 295 13.72 5.36 23.32
CA ARG A 295 12.69 5.36 22.28
C ARG A 295 11.91 6.67 22.27
N GLN A 296 11.50 7.15 23.46
CA GLN A 296 10.82 8.44 23.58
C GLN A 296 11.73 9.62 23.18
N ALA A 297 13.02 9.60 23.57
CA ALA A 297 13.95 10.64 23.15
C ALA A 297 14.12 10.69 21.62
N ILE A 298 14.16 9.53 20.95
CA ILE A 298 14.13 9.45 19.48
C ILE A 298 12.87 10.13 18.94
N ALA A 299 11.70 9.83 19.48
CA ALA A 299 10.42 10.35 19.03
C ALA A 299 10.32 11.89 19.15
N TYR A 300 10.79 12.46 20.28
CA TYR A 300 10.77 13.91 20.52
C TYR A 300 11.87 14.67 19.78
N ALA A 301 12.97 14.03 19.41
CA ALA A 301 14.08 14.69 18.72
C ALA A 301 13.86 14.85 17.21
N ILE A 302 13.00 14.03 16.60
CA ILE A 302 12.77 14.04 15.15
C ILE A 302 11.83 15.20 14.78
N ASP A 303 12.37 16.15 14.03
CA ASP A 303 11.62 17.20 13.34
C ASP A 303 11.04 16.62 12.04
N ARG A 304 9.78 16.23 12.11
CA ARG A 304 9.06 15.57 11.02
C ARG A 304 8.77 16.50 9.87
N ASP A 305 8.41 17.75 10.17
CA ASP A 305 8.16 18.78 9.14
C ASP A 305 9.41 19.04 8.31
N ALA A 306 10.57 19.16 8.98
CA ALA A 306 11.84 19.33 8.27
C ALA A 306 12.19 18.12 7.38
N ILE A 307 11.81 16.89 7.76
CA ILE A 307 12.00 15.69 6.92
C ILE A 307 11.03 15.72 5.74
N VAL A 308 9.75 16.04 5.94
CA VAL A 308 8.77 16.18 4.85
C VAL A 308 9.25 17.22 3.83
N ASP A 309 9.69 18.37 4.27
CA ASP A 309 10.18 19.43 3.38
C ASP A 309 11.45 19.01 2.63
N ALA A 310 12.44 18.47 3.33
CA ALA A 310 13.76 18.19 2.76
C ALA A 310 13.83 16.90 1.94
N VAL A 311 13.05 15.88 2.30
CA VAL A 311 13.10 14.54 1.69
C VAL A 311 11.93 14.34 0.72
N LEU A 312 10.72 14.74 1.13
CA LEU A 312 9.51 14.54 0.34
C LEU A 312 9.11 15.75 -0.51
N ASN A 313 9.88 16.85 -0.47
CA ASN A 313 9.56 18.08 -1.22
C ASN A 313 8.13 18.60 -0.97
N GLY A 314 7.59 18.37 0.23
CA GLY A 314 6.22 18.70 0.60
C GLY A 314 5.16 17.69 0.11
N PHE A 315 5.54 16.59 -0.56
CA PHE A 315 4.63 15.51 -0.95
C PHE A 315 4.47 14.48 0.17
N GLY A 316 3.82 14.88 1.24
CA GLY A 316 3.58 14.07 2.42
C GLY A 316 3.27 14.94 3.63
N ARG A 317 3.15 14.30 4.77
CA ARG A 317 2.86 14.95 6.05
C ARG A 317 3.57 14.25 7.21
N PRO A 318 3.79 14.92 8.36
CA PRO A 318 4.26 14.26 9.57
C PRO A 318 3.40 13.07 9.95
N ALA A 319 4.01 11.98 10.43
CA ALA A 319 3.32 10.82 10.97
C ALA A 319 3.51 10.72 12.48
N TYR A 320 2.42 10.43 13.18
CA TYR A 320 2.37 10.26 14.63
C TYR A 320 1.83 8.90 15.05
N SER A 321 1.12 8.22 14.15
CA SER A 321 0.63 6.85 14.29
C SER A 321 0.50 6.21 12.91
N GLU A 322 0.24 4.91 12.87
CA GLU A 322 -0.16 4.19 11.67
C GLU A 322 -1.55 4.61 11.18
N ASN A 323 -2.32 5.27 12.04
CA ASN A 323 -3.72 5.62 11.79
C ASN A 323 -3.94 7.08 11.40
N ASP A 324 -2.89 7.85 11.14
CA ASP A 324 -3.03 9.28 10.82
C ASP A 324 -3.96 9.54 9.63
N GLY A 325 -4.97 10.37 9.87
CA GLY A 325 -5.99 10.70 8.87
C GLY A 325 -7.16 9.71 8.80
N MET A 326 -7.14 8.64 9.58
CA MET A 326 -8.21 7.64 9.62
C MET A 326 -9.29 7.99 10.66
N PRO A 327 -10.53 7.51 10.50
CA PRO A 327 -11.62 7.75 11.46
C PRO A 327 -11.32 7.23 12.87
N TRP A 328 -10.49 6.21 12.99
CA TRP A 328 -10.07 5.58 14.26
C TRP A 328 -8.73 6.11 14.80
N ASN A 329 -8.19 7.17 14.22
CA ASN A 329 -6.99 7.82 14.77
C ASN A 329 -7.30 8.55 16.08
N ASN A 330 -6.39 8.45 17.04
CA ASN A 330 -6.45 9.24 18.27
C ASN A 330 -5.67 10.56 18.08
N PRO A 331 -6.33 11.73 18.02
CA PRO A 331 -5.63 13.00 17.80
C PRO A 331 -4.67 13.38 18.93
N ALA A 332 -4.78 12.76 20.12
CA ALA A 332 -3.88 13.01 21.25
C ALA A 332 -2.49 12.39 21.09
N VAL A 333 -2.25 11.56 20.04
CA VAL A 333 -0.92 10.98 19.77
C VAL A 333 0.04 11.96 19.07
N ALA A 334 -0.47 13.06 18.54
CA ALA A 334 0.35 14.08 17.91
C ALA A 334 1.38 14.63 18.90
N LEU A 335 2.62 14.79 18.44
CA LEU A 335 3.77 15.09 19.25
C LEU A 335 4.56 16.25 18.65
N GLU A 336 4.84 17.26 19.46
CA GLU A 336 5.70 18.37 19.04
C GLU A 336 7.19 17.98 19.21
N THR A 337 8.02 18.42 18.26
CA THR A 337 9.47 18.23 18.37
C THR A 337 10.02 19.02 19.55
N ASP A 338 10.71 18.35 20.48
CA ASP A 338 11.35 18.96 21.66
C ASP A 338 12.70 18.29 21.94
N VAL A 339 13.74 18.85 21.35
CA VAL A 339 15.13 18.38 21.47
C VAL A 339 15.66 18.48 22.90
N ASP A 340 15.24 19.51 23.65
CA ASP A 340 15.68 19.69 25.04
C ASP A 340 15.01 18.67 25.95
N TYR A 341 13.75 18.38 25.72
CA TYR A 341 13.05 17.31 26.43
C TYR A 341 13.64 15.92 26.10
N ALA A 342 13.97 15.65 24.82
CA ALA A 342 14.65 14.43 24.40
C ALA A 342 15.98 14.22 25.15
N LYS A 343 16.81 15.27 25.26
CA LYS A 343 18.05 15.24 26.04
C LYS A 343 17.78 15.02 27.55
N ALA A 344 16.72 15.61 28.08
CA ALA A 344 16.32 15.42 29.48
C ALA A 344 15.88 13.97 29.77
N LEU A 345 15.16 13.33 28.84
CA LEU A 345 14.81 11.90 28.92
C LEU A 345 16.06 11.01 28.99
N LEU A 346 17.01 11.22 28.08
CA LEU A 346 18.28 10.47 28.09
C LEU A 346 19.04 10.66 29.40
N ALA A 347 19.21 11.92 29.84
CA ALA A 347 19.89 12.21 31.10
C ALA A 347 19.17 11.61 32.32
N GLY A 348 17.82 11.65 32.34
CA GLY A 348 16.99 11.03 33.37
C GLY A 348 17.14 9.51 33.41
N GLY A 349 17.35 8.87 32.26
CA GLY A 349 17.65 7.45 32.12
C GLY A 349 19.09 7.06 32.42
N GLY A 350 19.97 8.04 32.74
CA GLY A 350 21.38 7.80 33.05
C GLY A 350 22.32 7.74 31.84
N TRP A 351 21.84 8.19 30.66
CA TRP A 351 22.65 8.31 29.45
C TRP A 351 23.40 9.66 29.44
N ALA A 352 24.72 9.64 29.30
CA ALA A 352 25.55 10.83 29.26
C ALA A 352 26.81 10.58 28.39
N ASP A 353 27.27 11.59 27.65
CA ASP A 353 28.55 11.56 26.96
C ASP A 353 29.68 11.74 27.98
N THR A 354 30.33 10.65 28.40
CA THR A 354 31.37 10.64 29.44
C THR A 354 32.79 10.62 28.86
N ASP A 355 32.97 10.22 27.60
CA ASP A 355 34.26 10.19 26.93
C ASP A 355 34.49 11.37 25.97
N GLY A 356 33.45 12.18 25.68
CA GLY A 356 33.52 13.40 24.89
C GLY A 356 33.51 13.18 23.38
N ASP A 357 33.03 12.01 22.90
CA ASP A 357 32.95 11.69 21.48
C ASP A 357 31.63 12.12 20.83
N GLY A 358 30.71 12.64 21.65
CA GLY A 358 29.40 13.16 21.21
C GLY A 358 28.28 12.12 21.19
N ILE A 359 28.53 10.87 21.63
CA ILE A 359 27.53 9.82 21.78
C ILE A 359 27.32 9.59 23.28
N VAL A 360 26.07 9.54 23.72
CA VAL A 360 25.75 9.25 25.12
C VAL A 360 25.91 7.76 25.42
N GLU A 361 26.40 7.43 26.61
CA GLU A 361 26.53 6.06 27.06
C GLU A 361 25.92 5.87 28.45
N LYS A 362 25.52 4.63 28.76
CA LYS A 362 25.03 4.15 30.04
C LYS A 362 25.72 2.85 30.38
N ASP A 363 26.41 2.80 31.56
CA ASP A 363 27.16 1.61 32.01
C ASP A 363 28.19 1.09 30.98
N GLY A 364 28.76 1.99 30.18
CA GLY A 364 29.73 1.69 29.11
C GLY A 364 29.10 1.22 27.77
N LEU A 365 27.79 1.18 27.69
CA LEU A 365 27.08 0.92 26.43
C LEU A 365 26.77 2.24 25.74
N LYS A 366 27.26 2.46 24.52
CA LYS A 366 26.94 3.63 23.68
C LYS A 366 25.53 3.55 23.15
N ALA A 367 24.85 4.69 23.06
CA ALA A 367 23.57 4.80 22.37
C ALA A 367 23.75 4.71 20.85
N GLU A 368 24.08 3.51 20.39
CA GLU A 368 24.37 3.20 18.99
C GLU A 368 23.62 1.95 18.57
N PHE A 369 22.95 2.01 17.41
CA PHE A 369 22.22 0.87 16.81
C PHE A 369 22.12 1.02 15.29
N ASP A 370 21.85 -0.11 14.63
CA ASP A 370 21.61 -0.13 13.20
C ASP A 370 20.12 0.12 12.88
N CYS A 371 19.85 0.92 11.84
CA CYS A 371 18.54 1.05 11.22
C CYS A 371 18.60 0.48 9.80
N LEU A 372 17.85 -0.58 9.57
CA LEU A 372 17.81 -1.33 8.33
C LEU A 372 16.73 -0.75 7.40
N TYR A 373 16.96 -0.80 6.09
CA TYR A 373 15.96 -0.49 5.08
C TYR A 373 16.14 -1.38 3.85
N PRO A 374 15.09 -1.66 3.04
CA PRO A 374 15.23 -2.45 1.82
C PRO A 374 16.10 -1.73 0.79
N ALA A 375 17.20 -2.37 0.41
CA ALA A 375 18.17 -1.81 -0.54
C ALA A 375 17.48 -1.47 -1.87
N GLY A 376 17.68 -0.23 -2.35
CA GLY A 376 17.03 0.29 -3.55
C GLY A 376 15.84 1.22 -3.27
N ASP A 377 15.31 1.24 -2.04
CA ASP A 377 14.30 2.21 -1.64
C ASP A 377 14.97 3.55 -1.24
N SER A 378 14.97 4.48 -2.18
CA SER A 378 15.62 5.79 -2.01
C SER A 378 14.89 6.68 -0.99
N VAL A 379 13.58 6.54 -0.84
CA VAL A 379 12.78 7.30 0.12
C VAL A 379 13.08 6.84 1.54
N ARG A 380 13.05 5.54 1.79
CA ARG A 380 13.44 4.99 3.11
C ARG A 380 14.88 5.35 3.45
N GLN A 381 15.82 5.25 2.49
CA GLN A 381 17.19 5.68 2.71
C GLN A 381 17.29 7.14 3.16
N ALA A 382 16.64 8.06 2.44
CA ALA A 382 16.72 9.48 2.70
C ALA A 382 16.05 9.87 4.03
N VAL A 383 14.88 9.30 4.35
CA VAL A 383 14.21 9.49 5.65
C VAL A 383 15.08 8.98 6.79
N GLY A 384 15.64 7.77 6.66
CA GLY A 384 16.53 7.18 7.67
C GLY A 384 17.77 8.02 7.92
N MET A 385 18.41 8.52 6.86
CA MET A 385 19.60 9.38 6.99
C MET A 385 19.28 10.75 7.60
N ALA A 386 18.16 11.37 7.25
CA ALA A 386 17.72 12.63 7.82
C ALA A 386 17.41 12.49 9.32
N ALA A 387 16.69 11.44 9.70
CA ALA A 387 16.42 11.13 11.10
C ALA A 387 17.72 10.83 11.89
N ALA A 388 18.64 10.04 11.34
CA ALA A 388 19.94 9.74 11.96
C ALA A 388 20.77 11.00 12.24
N GLU A 389 20.77 11.98 11.32
CA GLU A 389 21.46 13.25 11.52
C GLU A 389 20.85 14.07 12.67
N GLN A 390 19.51 14.11 12.76
CA GLN A 390 18.83 14.78 13.87
C GLN A 390 19.10 14.08 15.22
N LEU A 391 19.11 12.76 15.24
CA LEU A 391 19.38 11.97 16.45
C LEU A 391 20.81 12.11 16.95
N ARG A 392 21.76 12.35 16.04
CA ARG A 392 23.14 12.65 16.42
C ARG A 392 23.26 13.91 17.28
N ALA A 393 22.38 14.90 17.07
CA ALA A 393 22.35 16.13 17.85
C ALA A 393 21.95 15.94 19.33
N ILE A 394 21.35 14.79 19.66
CA ILE A 394 21.02 14.40 21.04
C ILE A 394 21.94 13.30 21.59
N GLY A 395 22.99 12.93 20.82
CA GLY A 395 23.98 11.94 21.23
C GLY A 395 23.60 10.48 20.92
N ILE A 396 22.67 10.21 20.01
CA ILE A 396 22.34 8.87 19.55
C ILE A 396 22.95 8.66 18.15
N GLN A 397 23.72 7.58 17.97
CA GLN A 397 24.28 7.16 16.69
C GLN A 397 23.37 6.11 16.06
N VAL A 398 22.84 6.42 14.87
CA VAL A 398 22.09 5.47 14.04
C VAL A 398 22.86 5.18 12.77
N ASN A 399 23.16 3.90 12.52
CA ASN A 399 23.83 3.44 11.32
C ASN A 399 22.79 2.95 10.30
N VAL A 400 22.53 3.72 9.26
CA VAL A 400 21.52 3.39 8.24
C VAL A 400 22.10 2.41 7.23
N ARG A 401 21.50 1.21 7.11
CA ARG A 401 22.02 0.10 6.30
C ARG A 401 20.97 -0.42 5.33
N GLY A 402 21.29 -0.42 4.02
CA GLY A 402 20.44 -1.04 2.99
C GLY A 402 20.73 -2.54 2.86
N LEU A 403 19.70 -3.37 3.02
CA LEU A 403 19.76 -4.83 2.95
C LEU A 403 18.62 -5.38 2.09
N SER A 404 18.72 -6.63 1.64
CA SER A 404 17.56 -7.35 1.07
C SER A 404 16.53 -7.68 2.17
N TRP A 405 15.26 -7.89 1.80
CA TRP A 405 14.25 -8.33 2.76
C TRP A 405 14.62 -9.65 3.47
N ASP A 406 15.27 -10.59 2.76
CA ASP A 406 15.78 -11.84 3.34
C ASP A 406 16.88 -11.61 4.41
N GLU A 407 17.67 -10.54 4.29
CA GLU A 407 18.64 -10.17 5.31
C GLU A 407 17.99 -9.41 6.46
N ILE A 408 17.04 -8.50 6.15
CA ILE A 408 16.27 -7.77 7.14
C ILE A 408 15.51 -8.75 8.05
N SER A 409 14.84 -9.77 7.50
CA SER A 409 14.09 -10.76 8.30
C SER A 409 14.94 -11.48 9.34
N ARG A 410 16.25 -11.56 9.15
CA ARG A 410 17.18 -12.19 10.11
C ARG A 410 17.68 -11.25 11.20
N GLU A 411 17.59 -9.95 10.99
CA GLU A 411 18.10 -8.93 11.91
C GLU A 411 17.00 -8.07 12.55
N MET A 412 15.76 -8.07 12.03
CA MET A 412 14.68 -7.17 12.43
C MET A 412 14.22 -7.30 13.88
N PHE A 413 14.49 -8.43 14.55
CA PHE A 413 14.12 -8.65 15.95
C PHE A 413 15.15 -8.08 16.94
N SER A 414 16.29 -7.59 16.42
CA SER A 414 17.38 -7.04 17.22
C SER A 414 17.88 -5.68 16.73
N GLN A 415 17.51 -5.27 15.51
CA GLN A 415 17.85 -3.99 14.94
C GLN A 415 16.58 -3.21 14.60
N SER A 416 16.68 -1.87 14.57
CA SER A 416 15.61 -1.04 14.04
C SER A 416 15.45 -1.28 12.53
N VAL A 417 14.23 -1.23 12.05
CA VAL A 417 13.93 -1.25 10.61
C VAL A 417 13.10 -0.02 10.27
N LEU A 418 13.49 0.70 9.22
CA LEU A 418 12.63 1.74 8.64
C LEU A 418 11.57 1.05 7.79
N MET A 419 10.47 0.75 8.43
CA MET A 419 9.31 0.09 7.84
C MET A 419 8.22 1.08 7.46
N GLY A 420 7.18 0.58 6.83
CA GLY A 420 5.97 1.32 6.53
C GLY A 420 4.85 0.39 6.18
N TRP A 421 3.67 0.82 6.53
CA TRP A 421 2.40 0.17 6.30
C TRP A 421 1.42 1.18 5.71
N GLY A 422 0.18 0.83 5.60
CA GLY A 422 -0.87 1.74 5.18
C GLY A 422 -2.10 1.00 4.68
N SER A 423 -3.13 1.01 5.49
CA SER A 423 -4.40 0.35 5.19
C SER A 423 -5.58 1.27 5.44
N ALA A 424 -6.62 1.13 4.65
CA ALA A 424 -7.93 1.71 4.90
C ALA A 424 -8.75 0.90 5.93
N SER A 425 -8.10 0.01 6.70
CA SER A 425 -8.72 -0.82 7.72
C SER A 425 -7.95 -0.76 9.04
N PRO A 426 -8.60 -0.68 10.19
CA PRO A 426 -7.93 -0.71 11.50
C PRO A 426 -7.32 -2.07 11.83
N ASN A 427 -7.52 -3.08 11.00
CA ASN A 427 -6.90 -4.40 11.11
C ASN A 427 -5.37 -4.33 11.17
N GLU A 428 -4.76 -3.33 10.53
CA GLU A 428 -3.33 -3.08 10.61
C GLU A 428 -2.87 -2.83 12.05
N THR A 429 -3.56 -1.96 12.79
CA THR A 429 -3.30 -1.72 14.22
C THR A 429 -3.36 -3.02 15.03
N TYR A 430 -4.32 -3.88 14.74
CA TYR A 430 -4.44 -5.19 15.40
C TYR A 430 -3.20 -6.05 15.17
N TYR A 431 -2.74 -6.17 13.92
CA TYR A 431 -1.56 -6.99 13.62
C TYR A 431 -0.26 -6.39 14.14
N LEU A 432 -0.11 -5.07 14.11
CA LEU A 432 1.10 -4.40 14.59
C LEU A 432 1.33 -4.57 16.09
N TYR A 433 0.26 -4.66 16.89
CA TYR A 433 0.43 -4.52 18.34
C TYR A 433 -0.09 -5.68 19.18
N ARG A 434 -0.77 -6.67 18.61
CA ARG A 434 -1.21 -7.85 19.38
C ARG A 434 0.00 -8.62 19.91
N SER A 435 -0.04 -8.99 21.20
CA SER A 435 1.06 -9.72 21.84
C SER A 435 1.32 -11.10 21.20
N GLU A 436 0.31 -11.75 20.66
CA GLU A 436 0.44 -13.04 19.96
C GLU A 436 1.26 -12.93 18.67
N GLY A 437 1.29 -11.73 18.02
CA GLY A 437 2.07 -11.45 16.83
C GLY A 437 3.53 -11.13 17.10
N ALA A 438 3.92 -10.94 18.37
CA ALA A 438 5.26 -10.51 18.72
C ALA A 438 6.33 -11.54 18.34
N LEU A 439 7.33 -11.08 17.57
CA LEU A 439 8.46 -11.89 17.08
C LEU A 439 8.09 -12.95 16.04
N LEU A 440 6.94 -12.82 15.38
CA LEU A 440 6.61 -13.61 14.19
C LEU A 440 7.35 -13.07 12.95
N GLU A 441 7.56 -13.93 11.96
CA GLU A 441 8.26 -13.60 10.71
C GLU A 441 7.34 -12.93 9.66
N ASP A 442 6.24 -12.33 10.11
CA ASP A 442 5.24 -11.65 9.27
C ASP A 442 5.45 -10.13 9.15
N TYR A 443 6.55 -9.62 9.71
CA TYR A 443 6.96 -8.20 9.71
C TYR A 443 6.05 -7.23 10.50
N TYR A 444 4.97 -7.68 11.16
CA TYR A 444 4.06 -6.77 11.86
C TYR A 444 4.61 -6.31 13.20
N ASN A 445 5.06 -7.23 14.07
CA ASN A 445 5.56 -6.93 15.43
C ASN A 445 6.98 -7.50 15.66
N PRO A 446 7.96 -7.13 14.83
CA PRO A 446 9.33 -7.63 15.00
C PRO A 446 10.03 -7.06 16.24
N GLU A 447 9.60 -5.90 16.73
CA GLU A 447 10.13 -5.26 17.94
C GLU A 447 9.82 -6.04 19.23
N GLY A 448 8.89 -7.01 19.17
CA GLY A 448 8.55 -7.87 20.30
C GLY A 448 7.66 -7.20 21.34
N TYR A 449 6.85 -6.21 20.93
CA TYR A 449 5.93 -5.50 21.81
C TYR A 449 4.85 -6.42 22.38
N ARG A 450 4.59 -6.28 23.68
CA ARG A 450 3.52 -7.02 24.40
C ARG A 450 2.96 -6.15 25.50
N SER A 451 1.64 -6.05 25.57
CA SER A 451 0.93 -5.30 26.60
C SER A 451 -0.46 -5.88 26.84
N GLU A 452 -0.74 -6.38 28.04
CA GLU A 452 -2.06 -6.91 28.41
C GLU A 452 -3.16 -5.83 28.32
N ILE A 453 -2.82 -4.56 28.54
CA ILE A 453 -3.76 -3.44 28.43
C ILE A 453 -4.11 -3.21 26.96
N THR A 454 -3.10 -3.12 26.12
CA THR A 454 -3.29 -2.96 24.66
C THR A 454 -4.05 -4.14 24.07
N ASP A 455 -3.71 -5.38 24.43
CA ASP A 455 -4.45 -6.58 23.99
C ASP A 455 -5.92 -6.51 24.38
N GLY A 456 -6.22 -6.02 25.60
CA GLY A 456 -7.58 -5.82 26.05
C GLY A 456 -8.37 -4.81 25.20
N TYR A 457 -7.75 -3.69 24.82
CA TYR A 457 -8.36 -2.71 23.91
C TYR A 457 -8.48 -3.24 22.49
N LEU A 458 -7.47 -3.94 21.98
CA LEU A 458 -7.52 -4.58 20.65
C LEU A 458 -8.67 -5.58 20.57
N GLN A 459 -8.83 -6.43 21.58
CA GLN A 459 -9.94 -7.38 21.62
C GLN A 459 -11.29 -6.67 21.67
N ALA A 460 -11.44 -5.64 22.54
CA ALA A 460 -12.68 -4.88 22.65
C ALA A 460 -13.01 -4.16 21.33
N ALA A 461 -12.01 -3.60 20.63
CA ALA A 461 -12.18 -2.99 19.33
C ALA A 461 -12.65 -4.01 18.28
N MET A 462 -12.04 -5.20 18.25
CA MET A 462 -12.42 -6.27 17.33
C MET A 462 -13.84 -6.81 17.58
N GLU A 463 -14.26 -6.90 18.86
CA GLU A 463 -15.57 -7.45 19.25
C GLU A 463 -16.68 -6.41 19.28
N ALA A 464 -16.40 -5.13 19.04
CA ALA A 464 -17.39 -4.06 19.00
C ALA A 464 -18.45 -4.29 17.91
N LEU A 465 -19.71 -3.95 18.22
CA LEU A 465 -20.85 -4.19 17.31
C LEU A 465 -21.15 -2.99 16.41
N THR A 466 -20.57 -1.84 16.70
CA THR A 466 -20.71 -0.63 15.89
C THR A 466 -19.34 -0.03 15.54
N PRO A 467 -19.21 0.64 14.39
CA PRO A 467 -17.98 1.34 14.04
C PRO A 467 -17.55 2.39 15.06
N GLU A 468 -18.52 3.11 15.64
CA GLU A 468 -18.26 4.14 16.64
C GLU A 468 -17.63 3.55 17.90
N GLU A 469 -18.20 2.45 18.42
CA GLU A 469 -17.65 1.73 19.58
C GLU A 469 -16.26 1.16 19.26
N ALA A 470 -16.07 0.56 18.08
CA ALA A 470 -14.77 0.06 17.64
C ALA A 470 -13.73 1.20 17.61
N ASN A 471 -14.10 2.35 17.04
CA ASN A 471 -13.20 3.51 16.93
C ASN A 471 -12.76 4.04 18.32
N GLU A 472 -13.65 4.04 19.32
CA GLU A 472 -13.26 4.41 20.69
C GLU A 472 -12.16 3.48 21.22
N TYR A 473 -12.27 2.18 21.03
CA TYR A 473 -11.26 1.23 21.49
C TYR A 473 -9.97 1.30 20.64
N TRP A 474 -10.05 1.47 19.31
CA TRP A 474 -8.87 1.70 18.47
C TRP A 474 -8.09 2.95 18.88
N GLN A 475 -8.77 3.99 19.36
CA GLN A 475 -8.12 5.19 19.91
C GLN A 475 -7.46 4.91 21.25
N LEU A 476 -8.06 4.06 22.11
CA LEU A 476 -7.47 3.66 23.39
C LEU A 476 -6.24 2.76 23.21
N VAL A 477 -6.17 1.93 22.19
CA VAL A 477 -4.96 1.18 21.80
C VAL A 477 -3.78 2.14 21.61
N GLN A 478 -4.03 3.25 20.92
CA GLN A 478 -2.99 4.24 20.65
C GLN A 478 -2.60 5.00 21.92
N TRP A 479 -3.59 5.52 22.66
CA TRP A 479 -3.33 6.28 23.89
C TRP A 479 -4.58 6.40 24.76
N ASP A 480 -4.54 5.90 25.99
CA ASP A 480 -5.63 5.99 26.95
C ASP A 480 -5.47 7.15 27.97
N GLY A 481 -4.39 7.92 27.87
CA GLY A 481 -4.03 9.02 28.77
C GLY A 481 -2.87 8.67 29.71
N GLU A 482 -2.51 7.40 29.86
CA GLU A 482 -1.42 6.90 30.70
C GLU A 482 -0.50 5.91 29.97
N THR A 483 -1.09 5.05 29.12
CA THR A 483 -0.39 4.00 28.40
C THR A 483 -0.93 3.86 26.97
N GLY A 484 -0.30 3.02 26.16
CA GLY A 484 -0.65 2.73 24.78
C GLY A 484 0.56 2.79 23.85
N THR A 485 0.32 2.51 22.57
CA THR A 485 1.36 2.37 21.54
C THR A 485 1.96 3.70 21.09
N ALA A 486 1.31 4.82 21.43
CA ALA A 486 1.78 6.16 21.11
C ALA A 486 3.24 6.41 21.52
N MET A 487 3.89 7.33 20.79
CA MET A 487 5.30 7.67 21.03
C MET A 487 5.57 8.29 22.41
N GLN A 488 4.58 8.99 23.00
CA GLN A 488 4.65 9.45 24.40
C GLN A 488 4.33 8.35 25.42
N GLY A 489 3.80 7.21 24.97
CA GLY A 489 3.47 6.02 25.77
C GLY A 489 4.58 4.97 25.74
N GLU A 490 4.22 3.74 25.36
CA GLU A 490 5.16 2.60 25.33
C GLU A 490 6.11 2.62 24.12
N CYS A 491 5.77 3.40 23.08
CA CYS A 491 6.65 3.76 21.96
C CYS A 491 7.36 2.56 21.30
N PRO A 492 6.66 1.52 20.85
CA PRO A 492 7.28 0.43 20.10
C PRO A 492 7.75 0.87 18.71
N TRP A 493 7.09 1.89 18.16
CA TRP A 493 7.42 2.55 16.90
C TRP A 493 7.68 4.04 17.09
N VAL A 494 8.53 4.59 16.23
CA VAL A 494 8.62 6.05 16.03
C VAL A 494 8.20 6.36 14.60
N TRP A 495 6.96 6.80 14.45
CA TRP A 495 6.40 7.24 13.19
C TRP A 495 7.01 8.57 12.74
N ILE A 496 7.33 8.70 11.45
CA ILE A 496 8.09 9.84 10.94
C ILE A 496 7.30 10.60 9.87
N VAL A 497 6.91 9.94 8.78
CA VAL A 497 6.19 10.58 7.67
C VAL A 497 5.08 9.69 7.14
N ASN A 498 3.99 10.32 6.68
CA ASN A 498 3.03 9.74 5.75
C ASN A 498 3.35 10.26 4.34
N LEU A 499 3.40 9.38 3.37
CA LEU A 499 3.68 9.72 1.97
C LEU A 499 2.40 10.16 1.26
N ASP A 500 2.48 11.14 0.37
CA ASP A 500 1.48 11.28 -0.67
C ASP A 500 1.92 10.46 -1.89
N HIS A 501 0.97 9.83 -2.56
CA HIS A 501 1.24 9.14 -3.81
C HIS A 501 1.27 10.17 -4.95
N VAL A 502 2.45 10.41 -5.46
CA VAL A 502 2.69 11.41 -6.51
C VAL A 502 2.42 10.81 -7.87
N THR A 503 1.63 11.48 -8.67
CA THR A 503 1.19 10.98 -9.98
C THR A 503 1.21 12.08 -11.03
N TYR A 504 1.84 11.83 -12.17
CA TYR A 504 1.69 12.65 -13.36
C TYR A 504 0.36 12.31 -14.04
N VAL A 505 -0.43 13.34 -14.34
CA VAL A 505 -1.70 13.20 -15.06
C VAL A 505 -1.68 14.11 -16.29
N ARG A 506 -2.01 13.57 -17.46
CA ARG A 506 -2.08 14.34 -18.70
C ARG A 506 -3.18 15.38 -18.62
N ASP A 507 -2.90 16.61 -19.05
CA ASP A 507 -3.88 17.70 -19.10
C ASP A 507 -5.12 17.29 -19.89
N GLY A 508 -6.29 17.56 -19.32
CA GLY A 508 -7.58 17.18 -19.90
C GLY A 508 -8.07 15.77 -19.53
N LEU A 509 -7.31 15.00 -18.74
CA LEU A 509 -7.80 13.78 -18.08
C LEU A 509 -8.19 14.10 -16.63
N SER A 510 -9.38 13.71 -16.23
CA SER A 510 -9.79 13.65 -14.82
C SER A 510 -9.62 12.22 -14.33
N ILE A 511 -8.97 12.05 -13.19
CA ILE A 511 -8.84 10.75 -12.51
C ILE A 511 -9.87 10.57 -11.37
N GLY A 512 -10.93 11.40 -11.40
CA GLY A 512 -11.98 11.36 -10.39
C GLY A 512 -11.50 11.78 -9.01
N ASP A 513 -12.38 11.65 -8.02
CA ASP A 513 -12.04 11.85 -6.62
C ASP A 513 -11.34 10.58 -6.12
N GLN A 514 -10.03 10.68 -5.93
CA GLN A 514 -9.23 9.55 -5.45
C GLN A 514 -9.54 9.28 -3.97
N PRO A 515 -9.91 8.04 -3.60
CA PRO A 515 -9.99 7.67 -2.18
C PRO A 515 -8.58 7.70 -1.56
N ILE A 516 -8.49 7.62 -0.22
CA ILE A 516 -7.19 7.46 0.44
C ILE A 516 -6.51 6.19 -0.09
N HIS A 517 -5.30 6.35 -0.60
CA HIS A 517 -4.54 5.22 -1.09
C HIS A 517 -3.94 4.42 0.08
N GLY A 518 -4.13 3.10 0.07
CA GLY A 518 -3.34 2.19 0.88
C GLY A 518 -1.91 2.05 0.36
N HIS A 519 -1.06 1.33 1.08
CA HIS A 519 0.26 0.92 0.58
C HIS A 519 0.10 0.01 -0.64
N GLY A 520 0.83 0.22 -1.74
CA GLY A 520 0.61 -0.62 -2.92
C GLY A 520 1.30 -0.20 -4.22
N HIS A 521 2.37 0.58 -4.17
CA HIS A 521 3.28 0.85 -5.32
C HIS A 521 2.58 1.28 -6.64
N GLY A 522 1.51 2.07 -6.54
CA GLY A 522 0.74 2.59 -7.66
C GLY A 522 -0.53 1.81 -8.01
N LEU A 523 -0.72 0.58 -7.51
CA LEU A 523 -1.97 -0.18 -7.71
C LEU A 523 -3.22 0.53 -7.17
N PRO A 524 -3.18 1.23 -6.00
CA PRO A 524 -4.34 1.98 -5.52
C PRO A 524 -4.86 3.03 -6.51
N LEU A 525 -4.02 3.54 -7.39
CA LEU A 525 -4.40 4.55 -8.38
C LEU A 525 -5.55 4.11 -9.29
N ILE A 526 -5.63 2.82 -9.60
CA ILE A 526 -6.64 2.30 -10.54
C ILE A 526 -7.95 1.85 -9.87
N GLN A 527 -8.07 1.94 -8.54
CA GLN A 527 -9.24 1.42 -7.82
C GLN A 527 -10.55 2.16 -8.16
N ASN A 528 -10.49 3.44 -8.54
CA ASN A 528 -11.63 4.25 -8.98
C ASN A 528 -11.63 4.53 -10.50
N LEU A 529 -11.03 3.66 -11.28
CA LEU A 529 -10.84 3.83 -12.73
C LEU A 529 -12.16 4.04 -13.49
N SER A 530 -13.29 3.55 -12.97
CA SER A 530 -14.64 3.79 -13.52
C SER A 530 -15.05 5.27 -13.54
N ASP A 531 -14.47 6.08 -12.66
CA ASP A 531 -14.81 7.51 -12.50
C ASP A 531 -13.94 8.42 -13.38
N TRP A 532 -12.96 7.82 -14.10
CA TRP A 532 -12.06 8.59 -14.94
C TRP A 532 -12.72 9.02 -16.24
N ALA A 533 -12.42 10.24 -16.65
CA ALA A 533 -12.96 10.76 -17.90
C ALA A 533 -12.02 11.78 -18.54
N TRP A 534 -12.01 11.78 -19.89
CA TRP A 534 -11.41 12.90 -20.62
C TRP A 534 -12.37 14.08 -20.59
N THR A 535 -11.91 15.21 -20.08
CA THR A 535 -12.65 16.47 -20.18
C THR A 535 -12.57 16.97 -21.62
N GLU A 536 -13.69 17.43 -22.17
CA GLU A 536 -13.69 18.05 -23.50
C GLU A 536 -12.71 19.23 -23.53
N GLY A 537 -11.70 19.15 -24.40
CA GLY A 537 -10.72 20.21 -24.65
C GLY A 537 -11.29 21.34 -25.53
#